data_384a9c88797dd46b6ac25740446e1c91
#
_entry.id   384a9c88797dd46b6ac25740446e1c91
#
_cell.length_a   1.000
_cell.length_b   1.000
_cell.length_c   1.000
_cell.angle_alpha   90.00
_cell.angle_beta   90.00
_cell.angle_gamma   90.00
#
_symmetry.space_group_name_H-M   'P 1'
#
loop_
_entity.id
_entity.type
_entity.pdbx_description
1 polymer ?
#
loop_
_entity_poly.entity_id
_entity_poly.type
_entity_poly.pdbx_seq_one_letter_code
_entity_poly.pdbx_strand_id
1 'polypeptide(L)'
;AWIKDEDGRFHEADMWKYWMLQEGVIGVDKDFLKMNDGNQPPVIHVDSDAPLYSDTTKNLITEKLWGIYYKPDIEGLGVQGGTSPYIVDKHFDKVNVDPYGIDSPEYQTTEAFNDMWCSALAHCQKRFEGKSGLYRKGPSGGLGCMTPDSFPIFDRFLENVYMIADANHGYKMIGVGELVAKEILGTESDLLKPFRFNRYEKGELHPTSNSPFPWS
;
A
#
# COMPACT_ATOMS: atom_id res chain seq x y z
N ALA A 1 16.04 -4.27 14.10
CA ALA A 1 16.90 -3.09 14.09
C ALA A 1 16.72 -2.28 15.39
N TRP A 2 17.77 -1.57 15.80
CA TRP A 2 17.67 -0.58 16.88
C TRP A 2 17.36 0.77 16.26
N ILE A 3 16.25 1.36 16.69
CA ILE A 3 15.78 2.65 16.20
C ILE A 3 15.85 3.64 17.36
N LYS A 4 16.29 4.84 17.08
CA LYS A 4 16.23 5.96 17.99
C LYS A 4 14.94 6.73 17.74
N ASP A 5 14.11 6.90 18.79
CA ASP A 5 12.87 7.67 18.70
C ASP A 5 13.13 9.19 18.82
N GLU A 6 12.05 9.99 18.69
CA GLU A 6 12.11 11.45 18.78
C GLU A 6 12.62 11.94 20.15
N ASP A 7 12.43 11.15 21.21
CA ASP A 7 12.91 11.46 22.57
C ASP A 7 14.39 11.07 22.75
N GLY A 8 15.03 10.50 21.74
CA GLY A 8 16.42 10.07 21.78
C GLY A 8 16.64 8.72 22.46
N ARG A 9 15.59 7.94 22.71
CA ARG A 9 15.68 6.62 23.32
C ARG A 9 15.83 5.55 22.24
N PHE A 10 16.72 4.60 22.48
CA PHE A 10 16.85 3.43 21.61
C PHE A 10 15.85 2.36 22.02
N HIS A 11 15.16 1.78 21.05
CA HIS A 11 14.34 0.60 21.20
C HIS A 11 14.51 -0.34 20.02
N GLU A 12 14.27 -1.63 20.25
CA GLU A 12 14.25 -2.61 19.19
C GLU A 12 12.93 -2.48 18.43
N ALA A 13 13.04 -2.43 17.11
CA ALA A 13 11.88 -2.40 16.23
C ALA A 13 12.13 -3.29 15.02
N ASP A 14 11.07 -3.90 14.53
CA ASP A 14 11.12 -4.60 13.27
C ASP A 14 11.43 -3.62 12.14
N MET A 15 12.42 -3.97 11.31
CA MET A 15 12.80 -3.15 10.15
C MET A 15 11.65 -3.05 9.14
N TRP A 16 10.79 -4.07 9.09
CA TRP A 16 9.72 -4.17 8.13
C TRP A 16 8.39 -4.36 8.83
N LYS A 17 7.41 -3.56 8.42
CA LYS A 17 5.99 -3.77 8.72
C LYS A 17 5.37 -4.45 7.52
N TYR A 18 4.59 -5.48 7.74
CA TYR A 18 3.94 -6.22 6.69
C TYR A 18 2.44 -5.91 6.67
N TRP A 19 1.95 -5.64 5.48
CA TRP A 19 0.53 -5.48 5.23
C TRP A 19 0.09 -6.55 4.24
N MET A 20 -0.99 -7.23 4.54
CA MET A 20 -1.64 -8.08 3.58
C MET A 20 -2.39 -7.18 2.58
N LEU A 21 -1.86 -7.12 1.37
CA LEU A 21 -2.46 -6.37 0.28
C LEU A 21 -3.32 -7.33 -0.54
N GLN A 22 -4.61 -7.08 -0.55
CA GLN A 22 -5.56 -7.74 -1.43
C GLN A 22 -6.14 -6.71 -2.38
N GLU A 23 -6.28 -7.09 -3.64
CA GLU A 23 -6.86 -6.25 -4.67
C GLU A 23 -8.02 -6.96 -5.33
N GLY A 24 -9.02 -6.19 -5.72
CA GLY A 24 -10.16 -6.66 -6.46
C GLY A 24 -10.49 -5.74 -7.62
N VAL A 25 -11.29 -6.22 -8.53
CA VAL A 25 -11.79 -5.47 -9.69
C VAL A 25 -13.31 -5.52 -9.73
N ILE A 26 -13.95 -4.35 -9.80
CA ILE A 26 -15.36 -4.24 -10.20
C ILE A 26 -15.41 -3.96 -11.69
N GLY A 27 -16.01 -4.86 -12.47
CA GLY A 27 -16.18 -4.70 -13.91
C GLY A 27 -17.27 -3.71 -14.24
N VAL A 28 -16.93 -2.61 -14.91
CA VAL A 28 -17.86 -1.55 -15.33
C VAL A 28 -17.53 -1.03 -16.72
N ASP A 29 -18.47 -0.36 -17.35
CA ASP A 29 -18.28 0.25 -18.66
C ASP A 29 -17.27 1.39 -18.63
N LYS A 30 -16.64 1.67 -19.77
CA LYS A 30 -15.62 2.73 -19.93
C LYS A 30 -16.11 4.09 -19.45
N ASP A 31 -17.35 4.43 -19.68
CA ASP A 31 -17.90 5.73 -19.28
C ASP A 31 -18.06 5.85 -17.77
N PHE A 32 -18.17 4.73 -17.09
CA PHE A 32 -18.19 4.67 -15.62
C PHE A 32 -16.81 4.98 -14.98
N LEU A 33 -15.76 4.85 -15.76
CA LEU A 33 -14.37 5.11 -15.31
C LEU A 33 -13.96 6.57 -15.41
N LYS A 34 -14.77 7.42 -16.05
CA LYS A 34 -14.46 8.82 -16.27
C LYS A 34 -14.97 9.71 -15.14
N MET A 35 -14.26 10.79 -14.90
CA MET A 35 -14.73 11.91 -14.10
C MET A 35 -15.73 12.75 -14.89
N ASN A 36 -16.34 13.75 -14.23
CA ASN A 36 -17.32 14.64 -14.86
C ASN A 36 -16.74 15.46 -16.01
N ASP A 37 -15.43 15.67 -16.03
CA ASP A 37 -14.69 16.38 -17.11
C ASP A 37 -14.33 15.45 -18.29
N GLY A 38 -14.72 14.18 -18.24
CA GLY A 38 -14.42 13.17 -19.25
C GLY A 38 -13.05 12.52 -19.15
N ASN A 39 -12.19 12.96 -18.22
CA ASN A 39 -10.88 12.39 -17.98
C ASN A 39 -10.94 11.16 -17.05
N GLN A 40 -9.90 10.34 -17.07
CA GLN A 40 -9.74 9.29 -16.11
C GLN A 40 -9.19 9.85 -14.78
N PRO A 41 -9.73 9.44 -13.63
CA PRO A 41 -9.17 9.82 -12.36
C PRO A 41 -7.78 9.20 -12.16
N PRO A 42 -6.92 9.85 -11.38
CA PRO A 42 -5.69 9.23 -10.86
C PRO A 42 -6.02 8.10 -9.90
N VAL A 43 -5.00 7.46 -9.36
CA VAL A 43 -5.18 6.62 -8.15
C VAL A 43 -5.72 7.51 -7.03
N ILE A 44 -6.80 7.08 -6.42
CA ILE A 44 -7.47 7.78 -5.33
C ILE A 44 -7.23 6.98 -4.04
N HIS A 45 -6.79 7.67 -3.00
CA HIS A 45 -6.63 7.13 -1.65
C HIS A 45 -7.59 7.88 -0.74
N VAL A 46 -8.30 7.15 0.10
CA VAL A 46 -9.24 7.72 1.08
C VAL A 46 -9.08 7.00 2.40
N ASP A 47 -8.94 7.75 3.47
CA ASP A 47 -9.05 7.27 4.84
C ASP A 47 -10.30 7.87 5.47
N SER A 48 -11.02 7.09 6.27
CA SER A 48 -12.27 7.52 6.88
C SER A 48 -12.45 6.91 8.28
N ASP A 49 -12.96 7.72 9.18
CA ASP A 49 -13.42 7.34 10.53
C ASP A 49 -14.95 7.15 10.61
N ALA A 50 -15.65 7.36 9.51
CA ALA A 50 -17.08 7.10 9.43
C ALA A 50 -17.39 5.61 9.55
N PRO A 51 -18.47 5.19 10.22
CA PRO A 51 -18.89 3.80 10.22
C PRO A 51 -19.12 3.28 8.81
N LEU A 52 -18.53 2.14 8.50
CA LEU A 52 -18.70 1.47 7.21
C LEU A 52 -19.75 0.39 7.30
N TYR A 53 -20.75 0.47 6.46
CA TYR A 53 -21.82 -0.53 6.33
C TYR A 53 -21.71 -1.28 5.01
N SER A 54 -22.04 -2.56 5.04
CA SER A 54 -22.10 -3.38 3.83
C SER A 54 -23.08 -2.78 2.80
N ASP A 55 -22.61 -2.60 1.59
CA ASP A 55 -23.45 -2.13 0.48
C ASP A 55 -24.56 -3.15 0.14
N THR A 56 -24.32 -4.43 0.41
CA THR A 56 -25.23 -5.53 0.11
C THR A 56 -26.20 -5.81 1.25
N THR A 57 -25.67 -6.06 2.46
CA THR A 57 -26.47 -6.50 3.61
C THR A 57 -26.94 -5.38 4.51
N LYS A 58 -26.36 -4.18 4.36
CA LYS A 58 -26.57 -3.02 5.21
C LYS A 58 -26.14 -3.22 6.69
N ASN A 59 -25.46 -4.32 6.98
CA ASN A 59 -24.88 -4.56 8.29
C ASN A 59 -23.60 -3.74 8.49
N LEU A 60 -23.30 -3.41 9.73
CA LEU A 60 -22.07 -2.74 10.10
C LEU A 60 -20.88 -3.66 9.82
N ILE A 61 -19.89 -3.16 9.08
CA ILE A 61 -18.61 -3.83 8.83
C ILE A 61 -17.59 -3.38 9.88
N THR A 62 -17.42 -2.07 10.08
CA THR A 62 -16.48 -1.53 11.06
C THR A 62 -16.85 -0.11 11.50
N GLU A 63 -16.55 0.21 12.76
CA GLU A 63 -16.56 1.56 13.33
C GLU A 63 -15.14 2.10 13.54
N LYS A 64 -14.13 1.30 13.20
CA LYS A 64 -12.73 1.72 13.30
C LYS A 64 -12.32 2.46 12.05
N LEU A 65 -11.24 3.22 12.14
CA LEU A 65 -10.60 3.84 10.99
C LEU A 65 -10.33 2.78 9.90
N TRP A 66 -10.74 3.10 8.68
CA TRP A 66 -10.55 2.26 7.51
C TRP A 66 -10.06 3.10 6.34
N GLY A 67 -9.47 2.45 5.36
CA GLY A 67 -8.97 3.13 4.18
C GLY A 67 -9.14 2.30 2.92
N ILE A 68 -9.17 3.00 1.79
CA ILE A 68 -9.33 2.42 0.46
C ILE A 68 -8.41 3.13 -0.53
N TYR A 69 -7.88 2.37 -1.47
CA TYR A 69 -7.33 2.93 -2.69
C TYR A 69 -8.00 2.29 -3.91
N TYR A 70 -8.13 3.06 -4.97
CA TYR A 70 -8.70 2.57 -6.23
C TYR A 70 -8.26 3.41 -7.41
N LYS A 71 -8.28 2.79 -8.57
CA LYS A 71 -7.92 3.39 -9.86
C LYS A 71 -8.73 2.75 -10.98
N PRO A 72 -8.90 3.43 -12.13
CA PRO A 72 -9.40 2.76 -13.32
C PRO A 72 -8.46 1.65 -13.76
N ASP A 73 -9.03 0.52 -14.12
CA ASP A 73 -8.35 -0.57 -14.80
C ASP A 73 -8.84 -0.62 -16.25
N ILE A 74 -8.03 -0.06 -17.15
CA ILE A 74 -8.43 0.11 -18.55
C ILE A 74 -8.42 -1.23 -19.29
N GLU A 75 -7.45 -2.08 -18.99
CA GLU A 75 -7.31 -3.39 -19.63
C GLU A 75 -8.37 -4.36 -19.14
N GLY A 76 -8.64 -4.35 -17.84
CA GLY A 76 -9.68 -5.17 -17.21
C GLY A 76 -11.10 -4.63 -17.34
N LEU A 77 -11.29 -3.45 -17.93
CA LEU A 77 -12.58 -2.75 -18.00
C LEU A 77 -13.26 -2.67 -16.64
N GLY A 78 -12.61 -1.99 -15.70
CA GLY A 78 -13.14 -1.94 -14.36
C GLY A 78 -12.47 -0.88 -13.48
N VAL A 79 -12.77 -0.96 -12.20
CA VAL A 79 -12.07 -0.24 -11.13
C VAL A 79 -11.33 -1.27 -10.30
N GLN A 80 -10.02 -1.09 -10.18
CA GLN A 80 -9.14 -1.92 -9.38
C GLN A 80 -8.77 -1.19 -8.10
N GLY A 81 -8.66 -1.92 -7.01
CA GLY A 81 -8.17 -1.36 -5.76
C GLY A 81 -8.19 -2.32 -4.60
N GLY A 82 -7.88 -1.80 -3.45
CA GLY A 82 -7.83 -2.55 -2.21
C GLY A 82 -8.31 -1.74 -1.02
N THR A 83 -8.47 -2.40 0.10
CA THR A 83 -8.92 -1.81 1.36
C THR A 83 -8.12 -2.35 2.53
N SER A 84 -8.13 -1.64 3.63
CA SER A 84 -7.49 -2.00 4.91
C SER A 84 -8.55 -1.90 6.02
N PRO A 85 -8.47 -2.75 7.07
CA PRO A 85 -7.26 -3.08 7.83
C PRO A 85 -6.77 -4.54 7.70
N TYR A 86 -6.36 -4.99 6.56
CA TYR A 86 -5.74 -6.32 6.43
C TYR A 86 -4.23 -6.26 6.77
N ILE A 87 -3.93 -6.19 8.06
CA ILE A 87 -2.55 -6.12 8.58
C ILE A 87 -2.08 -7.53 8.93
N VAL A 88 -0.87 -7.87 8.50
CA VAL A 88 -0.16 -9.05 8.95
C VAL A 88 0.81 -8.64 10.05
N ASP A 89 0.36 -8.71 11.29
CA ASP A 89 1.20 -8.46 12.46
C ASP A 89 1.94 -9.76 12.85
N LYS A 90 2.99 -10.07 12.07
CA LYS A 90 3.85 -11.22 12.30
C LYS A 90 5.31 -10.83 12.18
N HIS A 91 6.14 -11.41 13.03
CA HIS A 91 7.58 -11.35 12.86
C HIS A 91 7.99 -11.99 11.52
N PHE A 92 9.04 -11.46 10.87
CA PHE A 92 9.45 -11.87 9.52
C PHE A 92 9.71 -13.39 9.38
N ASP A 93 10.19 -14.08 10.44
CA ASP A 93 10.42 -15.52 10.45
C ASP A 93 9.14 -16.36 10.47
N LYS A 94 8.00 -15.73 10.72
CA LYS A 94 6.67 -16.37 10.74
C LYS A 94 5.81 -15.99 9.53
N VAL A 95 6.35 -15.17 8.64
CA VAL A 95 5.73 -14.88 7.35
C VAL A 95 6.04 -16.02 6.40
N ASN A 96 5.08 -16.41 5.57
CA ASN A 96 5.29 -17.48 4.61
C ASN A 96 6.46 -17.13 3.68
N VAL A 97 7.34 -18.10 3.44
CA VAL A 97 8.57 -17.93 2.64
C VAL A 97 8.24 -17.64 1.16
N ASP A 98 7.07 -18.10 0.70
CA ASP A 98 6.55 -17.80 -0.65
C ASP A 98 5.22 -17.04 -0.57
N PRO A 99 5.25 -15.76 -0.15
CA PRO A 99 4.03 -14.96 -0.02
C PRO A 99 3.40 -14.61 -1.37
N TYR A 100 4.08 -14.91 -2.48
CA TYR A 100 3.59 -14.67 -3.85
C TYR A 100 3.11 -15.95 -4.54
N GLY A 101 3.21 -17.10 -3.88
CA GLY A 101 2.65 -18.35 -4.39
C GLY A 101 1.12 -18.28 -4.47
N ILE A 102 0.55 -18.76 -5.56
CA ILE A 102 -0.90 -18.70 -5.82
C ILE A 102 -1.73 -19.39 -4.74
N ASP A 103 -1.14 -20.35 -4.05
CA ASP A 103 -1.77 -21.10 -2.95
C ASP A 103 -1.56 -20.43 -1.58
N SER A 104 -0.79 -19.34 -1.52
CA SER A 104 -0.56 -18.59 -0.30
C SER A 104 -1.85 -17.90 0.19
N PRO A 105 -2.18 -17.95 1.49
CA PRO A 105 -3.33 -17.25 2.04
C PRO A 105 -3.30 -15.74 1.75
N GLU A 106 -2.13 -15.14 1.68
CA GLU A 106 -1.92 -13.74 1.41
C GLU A 106 -2.27 -13.37 -0.05
N TYR A 107 -2.26 -14.35 -0.94
CA TYR A 107 -2.60 -14.18 -2.34
C TYR A 107 -4.09 -14.34 -2.64
N GLN A 108 -4.83 -14.96 -1.71
CA GLN A 108 -6.25 -15.26 -1.87
C GLN A 108 -7.12 -14.12 -1.34
N THR A 109 -7.95 -13.54 -2.19
CA THR A 109 -8.97 -12.60 -1.74
C THR A 109 -10.12 -13.32 -1.05
N THR A 110 -10.60 -12.75 0.05
CA THR A 110 -11.70 -13.31 0.86
C THR A 110 -13.03 -12.65 0.56
N GLU A 111 -14.14 -13.29 0.91
CA GLU A 111 -15.46 -12.68 0.82
C GLU A 111 -15.59 -11.45 1.76
N ALA A 112 -14.92 -11.47 2.90
CA ALA A 112 -14.87 -10.32 3.80
C ALA A 112 -14.14 -9.13 3.16
N PHE A 113 -13.04 -9.39 2.43
CA PHE A 113 -12.37 -8.37 1.65
C PHE A 113 -13.29 -7.81 0.56
N ASN A 114 -13.96 -8.69 -0.19
CA ASN A 114 -14.89 -8.28 -1.24
C ASN A 114 -15.99 -7.35 -0.70
N ASP A 115 -16.67 -7.75 0.38
CA ASP A 115 -17.74 -6.95 0.98
C ASP A 115 -17.20 -5.61 1.48
N MET A 116 -16.07 -5.61 2.19
CA MET A 116 -15.45 -4.40 2.70
C MET A 116 -15.01 -3.45 1.58
N TRP A 117 -14.32 -3.95 0.55
CA TRP A 117 -13.80 -3.09 -0.52
C TRP A 117 -14.92 -2.51 -1.38
N CYS A 118 -15.90 -3.32 -1.80
CA CYS A 118 -17.04 -2.86 -2.57
C CYS A 118 -17.89 -1.84 -1.79
N SER A 119 -18.08 -2.08 -0.50
CA SER A 119 -18.82 -1.16 0.38
C SER A 119 -18.09 0.15 0.61
N ALA A 120 -16.76 0.10 0.81
CA ALA A 120 -15.93 1.28 0.93
C ALA A 120 -15.94 2.11 -0.36
N LEU A 121 -15.87 1.45 -1.52
CA LEU A 121 -15.96 2.12 -2.81
C LEU A 121 -17.33 2.79 -3.02
N ALA A 122 -18.41 2.12 -2.66
CA ALA A 122 -19.78 2.65 -2.71
C ALA A 122 -19.97 3.83 -1.75
N HIS A 123 -19.37 3.74 -0.55
CA HIS A 123 -19.37 4.85 0.42
C HIS A 123 -18.64 6.09 -0.11
N CYS A 124 -17.47 5.91 -0.73
CA CYS A 124 -16.69 7.00 -1.30
C CYS A 124 -17.31 7.58 -2.58
N GLN A 125 -17.94 6.74 -3.38
CA GLN A 125 -18.52 7.16 -4.66
C GLN A 125 -19.89 6.49 -4.89
N LYS A 126 -20.94 7.25 -4.70
CA LYS A 126 -22.34 6.79 -4.82
C LYS A 126 -22.65 6.04 -6.13
N ARG A 127 -21.96 6.33 -7.21
CA ARG A 127 -22.13 5.60 -8.50
C ARG A 127 -21.82 4.11 -8.42
N PHE A 128 -21.07 3.66 -7.39
CA PHE A 128 -20.76 2.25 -7.16
C PHE A 128 -21.73 1.56 -6.22
N GLU A 129 -22.69 2.29 -5.64
CA GLU A 129 -23.75 1.69 -4.80
C GLU A 129 -24.53 0.62 -5.57
N GLY A 130 -24.70 -0.55 -4.98
CA GLY A 130 -25.36 -1.69 -5.59
C GLY A 130 -24.54 -2.41 -6.68
N LYS A 131 -23.25 -2.12 -6.81
CA LYS A 131 -22.37 -2.72 -7.84
C LYS A 131 -21.51 -3.88 -7.34
N SER A 132 -21.66 -4.29 -6.08
CA SER A 132 -20.87 -5.40 -5.49
C SER A 132 -20.98 -6.70 -6.29
N GLY A 133 -22.12 -6.96 -6.91
CA GLY A 133 -22.31 -8.12 -7.79
C GLY A 133 -21.46 -8.12 -9.07
N LEU A 134 -20.82 -7.00 -9.41
CA LEU A 134 -19.91 -6.89 -10.55
C LEU A 134 -18.45 -7.17 -10.16
N TYR A 135 -18.19 -7.50 -8.90
CA TYR A 135 -16.88 -7.89 -8.44
C TYR A 135 -16.36 -9.12 -9.17
N ARG A 136 -15.14 -9.03 -9.65
CA ARG A 136 -14.45 -10.14 -10.29
C ARG A 136 -13.40 -10.68 -9.33
N LYS A 137 -13.58 -11.92 -8.91
CA LYS A 137 -12.59 -12.64 -8.11
C LYS A 137 -11.41 -13.01 -9.01
N GLY A 138 -10.25 -12.43 -8.74
CA GLY A 138 -9.00 -12.85 -9.33
C GLY A 138 -7.98 -13.14 -8.23
N PRO A 139 -6.98 -13.98 -8.47
CA PRO A 139 -5.85 -14.08 -7.56
C PRO A 139 -5.11 -12.75 -7.59
N SER A 140 -5.28 -11.95 -6.58
CA SER A 140 -4.61 -10.67 -6.49
C SER A 140 -4.42 -10.32 -5.02
N GLY A 141 -3.23 -10.50 -4.54
CA GLY A 141 -2.85 -10.22 -3.19
C GLY A 141 -1.36 -10.43 -2.99
N GLY A 142 -0.86 -10.10 -1.84
CA GLY A 142 0.53 -10.26 -1.47
C GLY A 142 0.85 -9.53 -0.20
N LEU A 143 2.10 -9.58 0.20
CA LEU A 143 2.61 -8.83 1.34
C LEU A 143 3.30 -7.56 0.87
N GLY A 144 2.80 -6.42 1.31
CA GLY A 144 3.51 -5.16 1.22
C GLY A 144 4.47 -5.02 2.40
N CYS A 145 5.72 -4.66 2.12
CA CYS A 145 6.73 -4.39 3.14
C CYS A 145 6.93 -2.89 3.29
N MET A 146 6.83 -2.41 4.53
CA MET A 146 7.03 -0.99 4.86
C MET A 146 8.21 -0.86 5.79
N THR A 147 9.03 0.15 5.55
CA THR A 147 10.06 0.57 6.50
C THR A 147 9.44 1.23 7.74
N PRO A 148 10.18 1.43 8.84
CA PRO A 148 9.63 2.01 10.06
C PRO A 148 8.96 3.37 9.87
N ASP A 149 9.49 4.22 8.99
CA ASP A 149 8.97 5.55 8.66
C ASP A 149 8.15 5.57 7.35
N SER A 150 7.90 4.42 6.75
CA SER A 150 7.19 4.26 5.47
C SER A 150 7.86 4.97 4.27
N PHE A 151 9.13 5.39 4.40
CA PHE A 151 9.91 5.96 3.31
C PHE A 151 10.95 4.98 2.77
N PRO A 152 11.28 5.05 1.49
CA PRO A 152 12.22 4.12 0.86
C PRO A 152 13.64 4.24 1.42
N ILE A 153 14.45 3.23 1.11
CA ILE A 153 15.89 3.21 1.40
C ILE A 153 16.63 3.15 0.07
N PHE A 154 17.57 4.07 -0.11
CA PHE A 154 18.54 4.07 -1.21
C PHE A 154 19.92 4.18 -0.61
N ASP A 155 20.66 3.07 -0.53
CA ASP A 155 21.96 3.08 0.13
C ASP A 155 22.91 2.03 -0.43
N ARG A 156 24.19 2.34 -0.37
CA ARG A 156 25.25 1.35 -0.52
C ARG A 156 25.41 0.62 0.81
N PHE A 157 24.67 -0.43 0.99
CA PHE A 157 24.52 -1.12 2.26
C PHE A 157 25.76 -1.93 2.66
N LEU A 158 26.41 -2.54 1.67
CA LEU A 158 27.70 -3.24 1.80
C LEU A 158 28.59 -2.84 0.62
N GLU A 159 29.87 -3.20 0.67
CA GLU A 159 30.86 -2.80 -0.33
C GLU A 159 30.38 -2.98 -1.78
N ASN A 160 29.73 -4.11 -2.08
CA ASN A 160 29.25 -4.44 -3.43
C ASN A 160 27.72 -4.58 -3.51
N VAL A 161 26.97 -4.03 -2.55
CA VAL A 161 25.52 -4.13 -2.49
C VAL A 161 24.90 -2.75 -2.40
N TYR A 162 24.15 -2.36 -3.40
CA TYR A 162 23.28 -1.20 -3.35
C TYR A 162 21.84 -1.63 -3.07
N MET A 163 21.26 -1.11 -1.99
CA MET A 163 19.89 -1.39 -1.58
C MET A 163 18.93 -0.39 -2.20
N ILE A 164 17.88 -0.89 -2.81
CA ILE A 164 16.68 -0.13 -3.21
C ILE A 164 15.51 -0.83 -2.54
N ALA A 165 15.03 -0.26 -1.45
CA ALA A 165 13.87 -0.78 -0.74
C ALA A 165 12.77 0.28 -0.78
N ASP A 166 11.69 0.00 -1.49
CA ASP A 166 10.73 1.00 -1.92
C ASP A 166 9.67 1.39 -0.89
N ALA A 167 9.50 0.60 0.18
CA ALA A 167 8.48 0.84 1.19
C ALA A 167 7.08 1.10 0.60
N ASN A 168 6.72 0.34 -0.44
CA ASN A 168 5.46 0.46 -1.20
C ASN A 168 5.29 1.77 -2.00
N HIS A 169 6.40 2.41 -2.36
CA HIS A 169 6.39 3.63 -3.18
C HIS A 169 6.96 3.44 -4.59
N GLY A 170 7.14 2.19 -5.05
CA GLY A 170 7.79 1.86 -6.31
C GLY A 170 7.26 2.63 -7.52
N TYR A 171 5.96 2.80 -7.62
CA TYR A 171 5.35 3.55 -8.71
C TYR A 171 5.63 5.07 -8.66
N LYS A 172 6.03 5.61 -7.51
CA LYS A 172 6.43 7.02 -7.34
C LYS A 172 7.91 7.23 -7.67
N MET A 173 8.68 6.15 -7.87
CA MET A 173 10.12 6.18 -7.97
C MET A 173 10.67 5.94 -9.39
N ILE A 174 9.87 6.12 -10.42
CA ILE A 174 10.31 5.89 -11.82
C ILE A 174 11.59 6.67 -12.15
N GLY A 175 11.73 7.90 -11.67
CA GLY A 175 12.92 8.72 -11.86
C GLY A 175 14.14 8.34 -11.02
N VAL A 176 13.97 7.51 -10.00
CA VAL A 176 15.06 7.16 -9.05
C VAL A 176 16.11 6.28 -9.71
N GLY A 177 15.73 5.45 -10.68
CA GLY A 177 16.66 4.55 -11.37
C GLY A 177 17.88 5.27 -11.96
N GLU A 178 17.67 6.44 -12.57
CA GLU A 178 18.79 7.24 -13.10
C GLU A 178 19.72 7.73 -11.99
N LEU A 179 19.17 8.19 -10.87
CA LEU A 179 19.95 8.69 -9.74
C LEU A 179 20.76 7.57 -9.09
N VAL A 180 20.14 6.41 -8.89
CA VAL A 180 20.81 5.20 -8.37
C VAL A 180 21.94 4.75 -9.29
N ALA A 181 21.69 4.71 -10.61
CA ALA A 181 22.72 4.36 -11.58
C ALA A 181 23.94 5.30 -11.50
N LYS A 182 23.71 6.60 -11.36
CA LYS A 182 24.78 7.60 -11.16
C LYS A 182 25.56 7.34 -9.87
N GLU A 183 24.87 7.01 -8.77
CA GLU A 183 25.53 6.68 -7.50
C GLU A 183 26.36 5.40 -7.57
N ILE A 184 25.86 4.37 -8.25
CA ILE A 184 26.62 3.14 -8.48
C ILE A 184 27.92 3.44 -9.27
N LEU A 185 27.86 4.37 -10.21
CA LEU A 185 29.00 4.83 -11.00
C LEU A 185 29.87 5.89 -10.29
N GLY A 186 29.58 6.21 -9.04
CA GLY A 186 30.42 7.08 -8.20
C GLY A 186 29.97 8.54 -8.13
N THR A 187 28.81 8.91 -8.67
CA THR A 187 28.27 10.27 -8.59
C THR A 187 27.12 10.31 -7.58
N GLU A 188 27.38 10.83 -6.38
CA GLU A 188 26.34 10.95 -5.34
C GLU A 188 25.20 11.87 -5.76
N SER A 189 23.97 11.52 -5.29
CA SER A 189 22.76 12.32 -5.48
C SER A 189 22.31 12.95 -4.17
N ASP A 190 22.22 14.27 -4.13
CA ASP A 190 21.67 15.00 -2.97
C ASP A 190 20.22 14.64 -2.71
N LEU A 191 19.46 14.28 -3.73
CA LEU A 191 18.06 13.87 -3.62
C LEU A 191 17.88 12.51 -2.92
N LEU A 192 18.89 11.63 -2.99
CA LEU A 192 18.83 10.32 -2.34
C LEU A 192 19.43 10.31 -0.91
N LYS A 193 20.18 11.34 -0.54
CA LYS A 193 20.81 11.43 0.79
C LYS A 193 19.83 11.31 1.97
N PRO A 194 18.63 11.93 1.94
CA PRO A 194 17.66 11.80 3.04
C PRO A 194 17.16 10.37 3.26
N PHE A 195 17.32 9.49 2.28
CA PHE A 195 16.80 8.12 2.31
C PHE A 195 17.85 7.07 2.66
N ARG A 196 18.99 7.47 3.25
CA ARG A 196 20.02 6.54 3.68
C ARG A 196 19.56 5.72 4.89
N PHE A 197 20.07 4.50 4.98
CA PHE A 197 19.76 3.57 6.05
C PHE A 197 20.14 4.14 7.43
N ASN A 198 21.23 4.89 7.50
CA ASN A 198 21.75 5.43 8.76
C ASN A 198 20.80 6.43 9.47
N ARG A 199 19.71 6.88 8.80
CA ARG A 199 18.70 7.71 9.46
C ARG A 199 18.03 6.99 10.64
N TYR A 200 17.90 5.66 10.56
CA TYR A 200 17.36 4.87 11.66
C TYR A 200 18.28 4.85 12.88
N GLU A 201 19.58 4.73 12.64
CA GLU A 201 20.59 4.74 13.72
C GLU A 201 20.67 6.12 14.38
N LYS A 202 20.44 7.18 13.63
CA LYS A 202 20.47 8.56 14.12
C LYS A 202 19.16 9.02 14.74
N GLY A 203 18.06 8.31 14.50
CA GLY A 203 16.72 8.74 14.87
C GLY A 203 16.19 9.89 14.00
N GLU A 204 16.69 10.03 12.77
CA GLU A 204 16.29 11.05 11.79
C GLU A 204 15.20 10.50 10.86
N LEU A 205 14.12 9.97 11.46
CA LEU A 205 13.01 9.41 10.70
C LEU A 205 12.26 10.49 9.94
N HIS A 206 11.76 10.14 8.75
CA HIS A 206 10.85 11.03 8.04
C HIS A 206 9.52 11.16 8.79
N PRO A 207 8.91 12.36 8.76
CA PRO A 207 7.57 12.52 9.31
C PRO A 207 6.58 11.65 8.53
N THR A 208 5.83 10.83 9.25
CA THR A 208 4.76 10.02 8.67
C THR A 208 3.46 10.82 8.61
N SER A 209 2.55 10.42 7.75
CA SER A 209 1.19 10.95 7.78
C SER A 209 0.46 10.50 9.05
N ASN A 210 -0.63 11.18 9.41
CA ASN A 210 -1.47 10.76 10.54
C ASN A 210 -2.28 9.48 10.23
N SER A 211 -2.27 9.03 9.00
CA SER A 211 -2.91 7.78 8.62
C SER A 211 -2.03 6.58 9.01
N PRO A 212 -2.61 5.53 9.61
CA PRO A 212 -1.90 4.29 9.91
C PRO A 212 -1.73 3.41 8.66
N PHE A 213 -2.28 3.80 7.51
CA PHE A 213 -2.30 2.97 6.32
C PHE A 213 -1.07 3.17 5.43
N PRO A 214 -0.64 2.14 4.70
CA PRO A 214 0.63 2.15 3.97
C PRO A 214 0.65 3.07 2.75
N TRP A 215 -0.48 3.54 2.29
CA TRP A 215 -0.59 4.40 1.11
C TRP A 215 -0.60 5.89 1.41
N SER A 216 -0.56 6.28 2.66
CA SER A 216 -0.65 7.69 3.08
C SER A 216 0.69 8.29 3.43
#